data_1e7c4461153d23cfbafe0d71850bf5c2
#
_entry.id   1e7c4461153d23cfbafe0d71850bf5c2
#
_cell.length_a   1.000
_cell.length_b   1.000
_cell.length_c   1.000
_cell.angle_alpha   90.00
_cell.angle_beta   90.00
_cell.angle_gamma   90.00
#
_symmetry.space_group_name_H-M   'P 1'
#
loop_
_entity.id
_entity.type
_entity.pdbx_description
1 polymer ?
#
loop_
_entity_poly.entity_id
_entity_poly.type
_entity_poly.pdbx_seq_one_letter_code
_entity_poly.pdbx_strand_id
1 'polypeptide(L)'
;MKDAKAVLKRFYEIVNEGATEKLDDVCAPDLKGHAGAGADLTQLKQSIASFREAFPDLRAEIRYAVAEDDLVSTWVSYQGTHQGEFAGVPGSGRNVKFVAWDLIRVEDGRIVEITQYCDVFTLMNQIGRFPPQHRPSKSICR
;
A
#
# COMPACT_ATOMS: atom_id res chain seq x y z
N MET A 1 -5.81 6.67 -25.82
CA MET A 1 -6.11 6.70 -24.45
C MET A 1 -5.15 5.84 -23.70
N LYS A 2 -4.72 6.28 -22.54
CA LYS A 2 -3.75 5.54 -21.83
C LYS A 2 -4.37 4.35 -21.17
N ASP A 3 -3.76 3.21 -21.32
CA ASP A 3 -4.22 2.00 -20.69
C ASP A 3 -4.17 2.13 -19.17
N ALA A 4 -5.27 1.82 -18.50
CA ALA A 4 -5.34 1.91 -17.05
C ALA A 4 -4.29 1.04 -16.37
N LYS A 5 -4.01 -0.14 -16.92
CA LYS A 5 -2.99 -1.02 -16.33
C LYS A 5 -1.60 -0.43 -16.46
N ALA A 6 -1.34 0.32 -17.53
CA ALA A 6 -0.04 0.96 -17.68
C ALA A 6 0.15 2.07 -16.64
N VAL A 7 -0.92 2.81 -16.34
CA VAL A 7 -0.88 3.85 -15.31
C VAL A 7 -0.60 3.21 -13.96
N LEU A 8 -1.25 2.08 -13.66
CA LEU A 8 -1.02 1.38 -12.42
C LEU A 8 0.40 0.86 -12.32
N LYS A 9 0.92 0.31 -13.39
CA LYS A 9 2.28 -0.19 -13.37
C LYS A 9 3.24 0.94 -12.99
N ARG A 10 3.03 2.11 -13.60
CA ARG A 10 3.87 3.25 -13.29
C ARG A 10 3.70 3.70 -11.84
N PHE A 11 2.47 3.66 -11.33
CA PHE A 11 2.20 4.02 -9.94
C PHE A 11 3.04 3.16 -8.98
N TYR A 12 3.03 1.85 -9.16
CA TYR A 12 3.78 0.96 -8.26
C TYR A 12 5.29 1.07 -8.47
N GLU A 13 5.74 1.41 -9.67
CA GLU A 13 7.16 1.70 -9.89
C GLU A 13 7.59 2.90 -9.04
N ILE A 14 6.74 3.93 -8.99
CA ILE A 14 7.01 5.11 -8.18
C ILE A 14 7.02 4.74 -6.69
N VAL A 15 6.08 3.90 -6.26
CA VAL A 15 6.06 3.44 -4.88
C VAL A 15 7.38 2.74 -4.54
N ASN A 16 7.86 1.88 -5.45
CA ASN A 16 9.11 1.15 -5.23
C ASN A 16 10.33 2.06 -5.21
N GLU A 17 10.28 3.16 -5.96
CA GLU A 17 11.37 4.12 -5.95
C GLU A 17 11.33 5.03 -4.75
N GLY A 18 10.18 5.15 -4.12
CA GLY A 18 9.99 6.10 -3.03
C GLY A 18 9.92 7.55 -3.49
N ALA A 19 9.72 7.75 -4.79
CA ALA A 19 9.74 9.09 -5.37
C ALA A 19 8.34 9.69 -5.39
N THR A 20 7.80 10.01 -4.22
CA THR A 20 6.40 10.44 -4.10
C THR A 20 6.09 11.70 -4.90
N GLU A 21 7.09 12.54 -5.16
CA GLU A 21 6.87 13.71 -5.99
C GLU A 21 6.48 13.34 -7.42
N LYS A 22 6.83 12.15 -7.88
CA LYS A 22 6.49 11.71 -9.24
C LYS A 22 5.04 11.25 -9.33
N LEU A 23 4.36 11.13 -8.22
CA LEU A 23 2.94 10.76 -8.26
C LEU A 23 2.11 11.80 -8.97
N ASP A 24 2.59 13.03 -9.05
CA ASP A 24 1.89 14.07 -9.83
C ASP A 24 1.79 13.72 -11.30
N ASP A 25 2.63 12.84 -11.80
CA ASP A 25 2.60 12.43 -13.20
C ASP A 25 1.50 11.42 -13.49
N VAL A 26 1.06 10.67 -12.49
CA VAL A 26 0.09 9.59 -12.68
C VAL A 26 -1.20 9.79 -11.88
N CYS A 27 -1.25 10.80 -11.01
CA CYS A 27 -2.42 11.06 -10.18
C CYS A 27 -2.98 12.42 -10.49
N ALA A 28 -4.31 12.53 -10.50
CA ALA A 28 -4.97 13.81 -10.66
C ALA A 28 -4.76 14.67 -9.41
N PRO A 29 -4.64 16.00 -9.57
CA PRO A 29 -4.45 16.87 -8.40
C PRO A 29 -5.59 16.79 -7.40
N ASP A 30 -6.80 16.49 -7.88
CA ASP A 30 -7.97 16.40 -7.03
C ASP A 30 -8.35 14.94 -6.74
N LEU A 31 -7.38 14.06 -6.76
CA LEU A 31 -7.58 12.64 -6.45
C LEU A 31 -8.36 12.49 -5.15
N LYS A 32 -9.28 11.54 -5.15
CA LYS A 32 -10.02 11.17 -3.95
C LYS A 32 -9.54 9.81 -3.48
N GLY A 33 -9.19 9.74 -2.21
CA GLY A 33 -8.70 8.50 -1.62
C GLY A 33 -9.63 8.02 -0.52
N HIS A 34 -9.57 6.71 -0.28
CA HIS A 34 -10.39 6.07 0.74
C HIS A 34 -9.57 5.03 1.47
N ALA A 35 -9.94 4.79 2.71
CA ALA A 35 -9.31 3.78 3.56
C ALA A 35 -7.82 4.07 3.72
N GLY A 36 -6.96 3.08 3.51
CA GLY A 36 -5.53 3.24 3.75
C GLY A 36 -4.81 4.21 2.82
N ALA A 37 -5.47 4.63 1.74
CA ALA A 37 -4.84 5.56 0.81
C ALA A 37 -4.81 7.00 1.32
N GLY A 38 -5.57 7.30 2.38
CA GLY A 38 -5.75 8.69 2.79
C GLY A 38 -6.83 9.34 1.95
N ALA A 39 -7.20 10.57 2.26
CA ALA A 39 -8.35 11.23 1.64
C ALA A 39 -8.04 11.92 0.33
N ASP A 40 -6.80 12.30 0.10
CA ASP A 40 -6.41 13.08 -1.08
C ASP A 40 -4.98 12.77 -1.46
N LEU A 41 -4.49 13.42 -2.50
CA LEU A 41 -3.15 13.16 -3.03
C LEU A 41 -2.07 13.45 -1.99
N THR A 42 -2.22 14.52 -1.22
CA THR A 42 -1.24 14.85 -0.19
C THR A 42 -1.15 13.73 0.84
N GLN A 43 -2.29 13.22 1.29
CA GLN A 43 -2.30 12.14 2.27
C GLN A 43 -1.81 10.82 1.66
N LEU A 44 -2.09 10.58 0.39
CA LEU A 44 -1.55 9.40 -0.28
C LEU A 44 -0.02 9.45 -0.29
N LYS A 45 0.56 10.59 -0.62
CA LYS A 45 2.01 10.75 -0.59
C LYS A 45 2.57 10.53 0.80
N GLN A 46 1.90 11.06 1.81
CA GLN A 46 2.33 10.89 3.19
C GLN A 46 2.26 9.43 3.63
N SER A 47 1.22 8.73 3.22
CA SER A 47 1.06 7.31 3.55
C SER A 47 2.20 6.49 2.95
N ILE A 48 2.51 6.72 1.68
CA ILE A 48 3.60 6.00 1.03
C ILE A 48 4.93 6.33 1.70
N ALA A 49 5.16 7.60 2.00
CA ALA A 49 6.41 8.00 2.65
C ALA A 49 6.55 7.35 4.02
N SER A 50 5.46 7.28 4.79
CA SER A 50 5.49 6.66 6.11
C SER A 50 5.83 5.18 6.05
N PHE A 51 5.25 4.46 5.08
CA PHE A 51 5.60 3.06 4.91
C PHE A 51 7.07 2.91 4.54
N ARG A 52 7.58 3.78 3.69
CA ARG A 52 8.98 3.67 3.31
C ARG A 52 9.94 4.07 4.43
N GLU A 53 9.49 4.92 5.35
CA GLU A 53 10.30 5.20 6.52
C GLU A 53 10.38 3.98 7.43
N ALA A 54 9.28 3.30 7.61
CA ALA A 54 9.25 2.10 8.46
C ALA A 54 9.94 0.93 7.77
N PHE A 55 9.82 0.83 6.46
CA PHE A 55 10.38 -0.26 5.67
C PHE A 55 11.17 0.34 4.50
N PRO A 56 12.42 0.76 4.73
CA PRO A 56 13.18 1.48 3.68
C PRO A 56 13.39 0.66 2.41
N ASP A 57 13.39 -0.66 2.53
CA ASP A 57 13.53 -1.55 1.39
C ASP A 57 12.20 -2.09 0.89
N LEU A 58 11.11 -1.41 1.19
CA LEU A 58 9.77 -1.84 0.80
C LEU A 58 9.69 -2.07 -0.70
N ARG A 59 9.14 -3.22 -1.06
CA ARG A 59 8.97 -3.53 -2.46
C ARG A 59 7.57 -4.06 -2.71
N ALA A 60 6.89 -3.44 -3.65
CA ALA A 60 5.56 -3.82 -4.07
C ALA A 60 5.63 -4.61 -5.37
N GLU A 61 4.87 -5.69 -5.45
CA GLU A 61 4.80 -6.48 -6.66
C GLU A 61 3.33 -6.75 -6.96
N ILE A 62 2.88 -6.36 -8.16
CA ILE A 62 1.51 -6.61 -8.57
C ILE A 62 1.38 -8.10 -8.87
N ARG A 63 0.50 -8.76 -8.14
CA ARG A 63 0.25 -10.19 -8.38
C ARG A 63 -0.89 -10.37 -9.36
N TYR A 64 -1.93 -9.59 -9.25
CA TYR A 64 -3.08 -9.65 -10.13
C TYR A 64 -3.59 -8.24 -10.38
N ALA A 65 -4.00 -7.97 -11.61
CA ALA A 65 -4.65 -6.72 -11.96
C ALA A 65 -5.80 -7.05 -12.90
N VAL A 66 -7.01 -6.72 -12.47
CA VAL A 66 -8.22 -6.99 -13.23
C VAL A 66 -8.88 -5.66 -13.53
N ALA A 67 -9.16 -5.41 -14.80
CA ALA A 67 -9.70 -4.13 -15.22
C ALA A 67 -11.07 -4.31 -15.84
N GLU A 68 -11.96 -3.38 -15.53
CA GLU A 68 -13.25 -3.29 -16.17
C GLU A 68 -13.53 -1.82 -16.38
N ASP A 69 -13.66 -1.39 -17.61
CA ASP A 69 -13.84 0.02 -17.99
C ASP A 69 -12.69 0.85 -17.41
N ASP A 70 -13.00 1.85 -16.61
CA ASP A 70 -11.97 2.73 -16.02
C ASP A 70 -11.52 2.28 -14.64
N LEU A 71 -12.00 1.12 -14.17
CA LEU A 71 -11.64 0.61 -12.86
C LEU A 71 -10.64 -0.51 -12.97
N VAL A 72 -9.67 -0.52 -12.08
CA VAL A 72 -8.70 -1.62 -11.98
C VAL A 72 -8.61 -2.05 -10.53
N SER A 73 -8.74 -3.34 -10.30
CA SER A 73 -8.55 -3.93 -8.99
C SER A 73 -7.20 -4.63 -8.99
N THR A 74 -6.36 -4.37 -7.98
CA THR A 74 -5.04 -4.99 -7.91
C THR A 74 -4.88 -5.72 -6.60
N TRP A 75 -4.13 -6.81 -6.67
CA TRP A 75 -3.69 -7.55 -5.49
C TRP A 75 -2.18 -7.42 -5.50
N VAL A 76 -1.62 -6.79 -4.48
CA VAL A 76 -0.21 -6.43 -4.45
C VAL A 76 0.47 -7.08 -3.26
N SER A 77 1.60 -7.72 -3.50
CA SER A 77 2.43 -8.26 -2.43
C SER A 77 3.47 -7.24 -2.04
N TYR A 78 3.62 -7.02 -0.75
CA TYR A 78 4.65 -6.15 -0.21
C TYR A 78 5.61 -6.94 0.64
N GLN A 79 6.86 -6.56 0.59
CA GLN A 79 7.85 -7.13 1.51
C GLN A 79 8.88 -6.07 1.86
N GLY A 80 9.48 -6.21 3.00
CA GLY A 80 10.49 -5.29 3.47
C GLY A 80 11.02 -5.69 4.82
N THR A 81 11.90 -4.85 5.37
CA THR A 81 12.49 -5.04 6.69
C THR A 81 12.05 -3.91 7.59
N HIS A 82 11.53 -4.26 8.77
CA HIS A 82 11.00 -3.30 9.72
C HIS A 82 12.15 -2.60 10.44
N GLN A 83 12.58 -1.47 9.90
CA GLN A 83 13.71 -0.75 10.46
C GLN A 83 13.32 0.56 11.14
N GLY A 84 12.23 1.16 10.77
CA GLY A 84 11.74 2.37 11.41
C GLY A 84 10.45 2.11 12.15
N GLU A 85 9.99 3.09 12.90
CA GLU A 85 8.77 2.92 13.67
C GLU A 85 7.55 2.73 12.77
N PHE A 86 6.71 1.77 13.11
CA PHE A 86 5.44 1.57 12.43
C PHE A 86 4.35 1.38 13.48
N ALA A 87 3.33 2.21 13.44
CA ALA A 87 2.18 2.13 14.34
C ALA A 87 2.61 2.07 15.82
N GLY A 88 3.62 2.84 16.16
CA GLY A 88 4.12 2.90 17.53
C GLY A 88 5.09 1.80 17.89
N VAL A 89 5.42 0.90 16.97
CA VAL A 89 6.36 -0.19 17.25
C VAL A 89 7.72 0.19 16.68
N PRO A 90 8.75 0.32 17.51
CA PRO A 90 10.09 0.66 16.99
C PRO A 90 10.62 -0.41 16.08
N GLY A 91 11.54 -0.05 15.20
CA GLY A 91 12.10 -0.99 14.25
C GLY A 91 12.59 -2.25 14.91
N SER A 92 12.14 -3.40 14.41
CA SER A 92 12.47 -4.69 14.99
C SER A 92 13.52 -5.45 14.21
N GLY A 93 13.85 -5.01 13.02
CA GLY A 93 14.75 -5.73 12.13
C GLY A 93 14.13 -6.95 11.47
N ARG A 94 12.84 -7.18 11.69
CA ARG A 94 12.19 -8.37 11.15
C ARG A 94 11.78 -8.17 9.70
N ASN A 95 11.88 -9.23 8.92
CA ASN A 95 11.36 -9.22 7.57
C ASN A 95 9.85 -9.38 7.60
N VAL A 96 9.15 -8.63 6.78
CA VAL A 96 7.70 -8.70 6.72
C VAL A 96 7.25 -8.98 5.30
N LYS A 97 6.12 -9.68 5.17
CA LYS A 97 5.44 -9.89 3.91
C LYS A 97 3.96 -9.74 4.17
N PHE A 98 3.31 -8.93 3.39
CA PHE A 98 1.87 -8.72 3.54
C PHE A 98 1.29 -8.35 2.20
N VAL A 99 -0.03 -8.33 2.10
CA VAL A 99 -0.71 -7.99 0.85
C VAL A 99 -1.57 -6.77 1.05
N ALA A 100 -1.81 -6.07 -0.04
CA ALA A 100 -2.77 -4.99 -0.07
C ALA A 100 -3.64 -5.16 -1.30
N TRP A 101 -4.82 -4.61 -1.22
CA TRP A 101 -5.77 -4.64 -2.31
C TRP A 101 -6.18 -3.21 -2.61
N ASP A 102 -6.07 -2.84 -3.87
CA ASP A 102 -6.39 -1.49 -4.29
C ASP A 102 -7.47 -1.54 -5.35
N LEU A 103 -8.41 -0.61 -5.28
CA LEU A 103 -9.37 -0.39 -6.34
C LEU A 103 -9.13 1.02 -6.85
N ILE A 104 -8.82 1.15 -8.14
CA ILE A 104 -8.31 2.40 -8.68
C ILE A 104 -9.11 2.78 -9.90
N ARG A 105 -9.55 4.04 -9.95
CA ARG A 105 -10.24 4.57 -11.13
C ARG A 105 -9.27 5.47 -11.89
N VAL A 106 -9.16 5.25 -13.21
CA VAL A 106 -8.27 6.00 -14.07
C VAL A 106 -9.09 6.74 -15.11
N GLU A 107 -8.88 8.05 -15.21
CA GLU A 107 -9.55 8.88 -16.22
C GLU A 107 -8.50 9.78 -16.86
N ASP A 108 -8.51 9.86 -18.15
CA ASP A 108 -7.57 10.70 -18.92
C ASP A 108 -6.12 10.42 -18.55
N GLY A 109 -5.81 9.15 -18.36
CA GLY A 109 -4.44 8.72 -18.09
C GLY A 109 -3.94 9.01 -16.69
N ARG A 110 -4.83 9.38 -15.76
CA ARG A 110 -4.44 9.66 -14.39
C ARG A 110 -5.37 8.98 -13.42
N ILE A 111 -4.84 8.63 -12.26
CA ILE A 111 -5.63 8.05 -11.18
C ILE A 111 -6.44 9.17 -10.55
N VAL A 112 -7.76 9.03 -10.56
CA VAL A 112 -8.66 10.02 -9.97
C VAL A 112 -9.27 9.55 -8.66
N GLU A 113 -9.25 8.25 -8.40
CA GLU A 113 -9.78 7.70 -7.15
C GLU A 113 -9.04 6.44 -6.79
N ILE A 114 -8.71 6.26 -5.54
CA ILE A 114 -8.02 5.07 -5.06
C ILE A 114 -8.55 4.67 -3.70
N THR A 115 -8.92 3.39 -3.58
CA THR A 115 -9.32 2.79 -2.32
C THR A 115 -8.28 1.72 -2.00
N GLN A 116 -7.71 1.75 -0.80
CA GLN A 116 -6.66 0.82 -0.48
C GLN A 116 -6.93 0.13 0.84
N TYR A 117 -6.85 -1.18 0.84
CA TYR A 117 -6.91 -1.96 2.06
C TYR A 117 -5.65 -2.82 2.15
N CYS A 118 -4.98 -2.71 3.28
CA CYS A 118 -3.76 -3.44 3.52
C CYS A 118 -4.02 -4.45 4.64
N ASP A 119 -3.43 -5.62 4.54
CA ASP A 119 -3.56 -6.64 5.58
C ASP A 119 -2.67 -6.25 6.77
N VAL A 120 -3.12 -5.25 7.50
CA VAL A 120 -2.39 -4.72 8.64
C VAL A 120 -2.30 -5.76 9.76
N PHE A 121 -3.31 -6.61 9.89
CA PHE A 121 -3.29 -7.63 10.93
C PHE A 121 -2.08 -8.55 10.77
N THR A 122 -1.86 -9.05 9.56
CA THR A 122 -0.69 -9.90 9.30
C THR A 122 0.61 -9.15 9.54
N LEU A 123 0.66 -7.90 9.07
CA LEU A 123 1.85 -7.08 9.25
C LEU A 123 2.16 -6.88 10.73
N MET A 124 1.15 -6.50 11.51
CA MET A 124 1.35 -6.24 12.95
C MET A 124 1.76 -7.50 13.69
N ASN A 125 1.22 -8.65 13.30
CA ASN A 125 1.66 -9.91 13.91
C ASN A 125 3.14 -10.18 13.63
N GLN A 126 3.59 -9.86 12.44
CA GLN A 126 4.99 -10.12 12.07
C GLN A 126 5.96 -9.24 12.84
N ILE A 127 5.56 -8.02 13.17
CA ILE A 127 6.45 -7.15 13.92
C ILE A 127 6.21 -7.23 15.42
N GLY A 128 5.32 -8.13 15.85
CA GLY A 128 5.15 -8.39 17.28
C GLY A 128 4.24 -7.43 17.99
N ARG A 129 3.36 -6.71 17.28
CA ARG A 129 2.49 -5.72 17.91
C ARG A 129 1.39 -6.37 18.72
N PHE A 130 0.87 -7.52 18.31
CA PHE A 130 -0.18 -8.18 19.03
C PHE A 130 0.46 -9.13 20.01
N PRO A 131 0.39 -8.84 21.27
CA PRO A 131 1.15 -9.59 22.21
C PRO A 131 0.53 -10.90 22.54
N PRO A 132 1.31 -11.78 22.98
CA PRO A 132 0.88 -13.10 23.28
C PRO A 132 -0.06 -13.21 24.44
N GLN A 133 -0.08 -12.30 25.31
CA GLN A 133 -0.88 -12.47 26.50
C GLN A 133 -2.28 -12.68 26.14
N HIS A 134 -2.70 -12.30 25.09
CA HIS A 134 -4.00 -12.47 24.79
C HIS A 134 -4.18 -13.52 23.86
N ARG A 135 -3.27 -14.38 23.64
CA ARG A 135 -3.41 -15.33 22.80
C ARG A 135 -4.36 -16.22 23.24
N PRO A 136 -5.41 -16.34 22.73
CA PRO A 136 -6.41 -17.19 23.14
C PRO A 136 -5.86 -18.49 22.87
N SER A 137 -6.06 -19.28 23.67
CA SER A 137 -5.65 -20.44 23.59
C SER A 137 -5.95 -20.95 22.36
N LYS A 138 -5.42 -21.44 21.74
CA LYS A 138 -5.62 -22.02 20.66
C LYS A 138 -6.71 -21.74 19.95
N SER A 139 -7.16 -20.96 19.84
CA SER A 139 -8.26 -20.73 19.48
C SER A 139 -8.73 -20.60 18.25
N ILE A 140 -9.43 -19.95 18.12
CA ILE A 140 -10.18 -19.55 17.20
C ILE A 140 -9.43 -19.16 16.11
N CYS A 141 -9.44 -18.87 15.26
CA CYS A 141 -8.73 -18.38 14.21
C CYS A 141 -7.50 -19.09 13.99
N ARG A 142 -7.47 -20.32 14.35
CA ARG A 142 -6.37 -20.96 14.14
C ARG A 142 -6.34 -21.56 12.90
#